data_83b7a1e75b7d10f60d16414cd60df219
#
_entry.id   83b7a1e75b7d10f60d16414cd60df219
#
_cell.length_a   1.000
_cell.length_b   1.000
_cell.length_c   1.000
_cell.angle_alpha   90.00
_cell.angle_beta   90.00
_cell.angle_gamma   90.00
#
_symmetry.space_group_name_H-M   'P 1'
#
loop_
_entity.id
_entity.type
_entity.pdbx_description
1 polymer ?
#
loop_
_entity_poly.entity_id
_entity_poly.type
_entity_poly.pdbx_seq_one_letter_code
_entity_poly.pdbx_strand_id
1 'polypeptide(L)'
;MIYKIFADLIVTLHFVWVLFMLFGFIITLFAFFRKEFFDKWLFRTIHALGIIFVSILAVLGQYCPLTLWENILRARYDPSLVYAGSCIIHYVHKLLYPDISPLIIRGVTTFISLSTIVIYIIKPPAKIKTIFKGREI
;
A
#
# COMPACT_ATOMS: atom_id res chain seq x y z
N MET A 1 -26.01 -13.08 4.38
CA MET A 1 -26.08 -11.74 3.74
C MET A 1 -25.10 -10.74 4.36
N ILE A 2 -25.06 -10.62 5.69
CA ILE A 2 -24.19 -9.65 6.37
C ILE A 2 -22.69 -9.86 6.10
N TYR A 3 -22.21 -11.10 6.10
CA TYR A 3 -20.82 -11.44 5.80
C TYR A 3 -20.36 -11.02 4.39
N LYS A 4 -21.27 -11.11 3.40
CA LYS A 4 -20.99 -10.62 2.04
C LYS A 4 -20.77 -9.11 2.03
N ILE A 5 -21.64 -8.35 2.71
CA ILE A 5 -21.55 -6.90 2.78
C ILE A 5 -20.21 -6.47 3.42
N PHE A 6 -19.81 -7.11 4.51
CA PHE A 6 -18.52 -6.84 5.15
C PHE A 6 -17.33 -7.25 4.27
N ALA A 7 -17.41 -8.37 3.56
CA ALA A 7 -16.37 -8.76 2.62
C ALA A 7 -16.20 -7.72 1.50
N ASP A 8 -17.31 -7.28 0.90
CA ASP A 8 -17.30 -6.27 -0.16
C ASP A 8 -16.80 -4.90 0.34
N LEU A 9 -17.11 -4.53 1.60
CA LEU A 9 -16.57 -3.33 2.24
C LEU A 9 -15.05 -3.41 2.41
N ILE A 10 -14.53 -4.56 2.86
CA ILE A 10 -13.09 -4.78 3.02
C ILE A 10 -12.37 -4.71 1.67
N VAL A 11 -12.93 -5.30 0.62
CA VAL A 11 -12.39 -5.18 -0.75
C VAL A 11 -12.33 -3.73 -1.20
N THR A 12 -13.41 -2.98 -0.99
CA THR A 12 -13.45 -1.55 -1.34
C THR A 12 -12.39 -0.77 -0.58
N LEU A 13 -12.27 -0.99 0.73
CA LEU A 13 -11.25 -0.35 1.57
C LEU A 13 -9.83 -0.72 1.10
N HIS A 14 -9.61 -1.99 0.75
CA HIS A 14 -8.32 -2.45 0.22
C HIS A 14 -7.99 -1.77 -1.10
N PHE A 15 -8.95 -1.61 -2.00
CA PHE A 15 -8.77 -0.93 -3.27
C PHE A 15 -8.41 0.55 -3.07
N VAL A 16 -9.11 1.25 -2.17
CA VAL A 16 -8.79 2.64 -1.78
C VAL A 16 -7.37 2.72 -1.20
N TRP A 17 -6.98 1.75 -0.37
CA TRP A 17 -5.62 1.66 0.18
C TRP A 17 -4.55 1.51 -0.92
N VAL A 18 -4.77 0.62 -1.89
CA VAL A 18 -3.86 0.42 -3.02
C VAL A 18 -3.74 1.70 -3.85
N LEU A 19 -4.87 2.35 -4.16
CA LEU A 19 -4.87 3.64 -4.87
C LEU A 19 -4.13 4.72 -4.08
N PHE A 20 -4.34 4.79 -2.76
CA PHE A 20 -3.60 5.72 -1.90
C PHE A 20 -2.08 5.48 -1.98
N MET A 21 -1.64 4.22 -2.00
CA MET A 21 -0.22 3.89 -2.13
C MET A 21 0.34 4.31 -3.50
N LEU A 22 -0.36 4.04 -4.59
CA LEU A 22 0.06 4.38 -5.95
C LEU A 22 0.06 5.90 -6.16
N PHE A 23 -1.03 6.59 -5.83
CA PHE A 23 -1.10 8.05 -5.95
C PHE A 23 -0.12 8.75 -5.00
N GLY A 24 0.04 8.24 -3.79
CA GLY A 24 1.02 8.74 -2.84
C GLY A 24 2.45 8.65 -3.37
N PHE A 25 2.79 7.57 -4.08
CA PHE A 25 4.07 7.43 -4.74
C PHE A 25 4.25 8.45 -5.87
N ILE A 26 3.24 8.58 -6.74
CA ILE A 26 3.25 9.57 -7.84
C ILE A 26 3.42 10.99 -7.27
N ILE A 27 2.65 11.36 -6.24
CA ILE A 27 2.76 12.67 -5.57
C ILE A 27 4.16 12.84 -4.97
N THR A 28 4.74 11.79 -4.38
CA THR A 28 6.10 11.83 -3.81
C THR A 28 7.16 12.08 -4.89
N LEU A 29 7.02 11.48 -6.08
CA LEU A 29 7.88 11.74 -7.22
C LEU A 29 7.74 13.19 -7.71
N PHE A 30 6.51 13.68 -7.88
CA PHE A 30 6.28 15.08 -8.28
C PHE A 30 6.77 16.08 -7.24
N ALA A 31 6.63 15.75 -5.95
CA ALA A 31 7.14 16.56 -4.86
C ALA A 31 8.67 16.69 -4.91
N PHE A 32 9.38 15.72 -5.47
CA PHE A 32 10.82 15.82 -5.66
C PHE A 32 11.20 17.02 -6.52
N PHE A 33 10.35 17.41 -7.46
CA PHE A 33 10.54 18.56 -8.37
C PHE A 33 9.87 19.86 -7.89
N ARG A 34 8.91 19.79 -6.93
CA ARG A 34 8.17 20.96 -6.43
C ARG A 34 8.25 21.08 -4.91
N LYS A 35 8.85 22.17 -4.42
CA LYS A 35 9.08 22.43 -2.98
C LYS A 35 7.79 22.52 -2.14
N GLU A 36 6.71 23.01 -2.72
CA GLU A 36 5.42 23.25 -2.04
C GLU A 36 4.75 21.98 -1.48
N PHE A 37 5.02 20.81 -2.08
CA PHE A 37 4.49 19.54 -1.62
C PHE A 37 5.22 18.95 -0.41
N PHE A 38 6.41 19.46 -0.08
CA PHE A 38 7.19 18.96 1.05
C PHE A 38 6.60 19.33 2.43
N ASP A 39 5.72 20.34 2.49
CA ASP A 39 5.12 20.80 3.75
C ASP A 39 4.00 19.90 4.28
N LYS A 40 3.47 18.98 3.47
CA LYS A 40 2.45 18.00 3.89
C LYS A 40 3.07 16.82 4.66
N TRP A 41 3.67 17.12 5.82
CA TRP A 41 4.38 16.14 6.63
C TRP A 41 3.51 14.94 7.04
N LEU A 42 2.24 15.16 7.39
CA LEU A 42 1.31 14.12 7.84
C LEU A 42 1.05 13.11 6.71
N PHE A 43 0.71 13.59 5.50
CA PHE A 43 0.49 12.74 4.34
C PHE A 43 1.73 11.90 4.01
N ARG A 44 2.90 12.53 3.97
CA ARG A 44 4.17 11.86 3.66
C ARG A 44 4.55 10.82 4.69
N THR A 45 4.30 11.11 5.98
CA THR A 45 4.61 10.17 7.06
C THR A 45 3.67 8.97 7.03
N ILE A 46 2.35 9.19 6.88
CA ILE A 46 1.37 8.10 6.77
C ILE A 46 1.67 7.25 5.53
N HIS A 47 1.95 7.87 4.39
CA HIS A 47 2.31 7.16 3.17
C HIS A 47 3.59 6.34 3.34
N ALA A 48 4.65 6.92 3.92
CA ALA A 48 5.91 6.21 4.16
C ALA A 48 5.73 5.02 5.11
N LEU A 49 4.99 5.17 6.20
CA LEU A 49 4.68 4.07 7.12
C LEU A 49 3.87 2.98 6.44
N GLY A 50 2.87 3.37 5.64
CA GLY A 50 2.07 2.43 4.87
C GLY A 50 2.88 1.64 3.86
N ILE A 51 3.77 2.31 3.13
CA ILE A 51 4.62 1.65 2.13
C ILE A 51 5.63 0.71 2.79
N ILE A 52 6.20 1.07 3.94
CA ILE A 52 7.09 0.20 4.73
C ILE A 52 6.32 -1.05 5.17
N PHE A 53 5.11 -0.89 5.69
CA PHE A 53 4.26 -2.01 6.11
C PHE A 53 3.97 -2.96 4.94
N VAL A 54 3.53 -2.44 3.79
CA VAL A 54 3.26 -3.25 2.58
C VAL A 54 4.52 -3.95 2.09
N SER A 55 5.68 -3.29 2.18
CA SER A 55 6.97 -3.89 1.79
C SER A 55 7.37 -5.05 2.68
N ILE A 56 7.22 -4.91 3.98
CA ILE A 56 7.52 -5.98 4.93
C ILE A 56 6.68 -7.21 4.58
N LEU A 57 5.37 -7.03 4.36
CA LEU A 57 4.50 -8.13 3.95
C LEU A 57 4.94 -8.77 2.63
N ALA A 58 5.30 -7.95 1.64
CA ALA A 58 5.76 -8.43 0.33
C ALA A 58 7.06 -9.25 0.42
N VAL A 59 8.03 -8.76 1.20
CA VAL A 59 9.31 -9.46 1.43
C VAL A 59 9.11 -10.77 2.19
N LEU A 60 8.25 -10.77 3.21
CA LEU A 60 7.92 -11.97 3.99
C LEU A 60 7.03 -12.94 3.22
N GLY A 61 6.56 -12.59 2.03
CA GLY A 61 5.64 -13.41 1.23
C GLY A 61 4.26 -13.56 1.88
N GLN A 62 3.89 -12.64 2.78
CA GLN A 62 2.61 -12.66 3.47
C GLN A 62 1.55 -11.87 2.69
N TYR A 63 0.32 -12.33 2.80
CA TYR A 63 -0.81 -11.59 2.23
C TYR A 63 -1.21 -10.43 3.14
N CYS A 64 -1.76 -9.37 2.53
CA CYS A 64 -2.30 -8.25 3.29
C CYS A 64 -3.38 -8.74 4.27
N PRO A 65 -3.40 -8.27 5.53
CA PRO A 65 -4.44 -8.63 6.50
C PRO A 65 -5.86 -8.41 5.98
N LEU A 66 -6.08 -7.37 5.17
CA LEU A 66 -7.38 -7.11 4.54
C LEU A 66 -7.80 -8.25 3.61
N THR A 67 -6.88 -8.84 2.84
CA THR A 67 -7.14 -10.01 2.00
C THR A 67 -7.51 -11.23 2.83
N LEU A 68 -6.84 -11.44 3.96
CA LEU A 68 -7.14 -12.55 4.86
C LEU A 68 -8.53 -12.41 5.49
N TRP A 69 -8.86 -11.23 5.98
CA TRP A 69 -10.18 -10.94 6.56
C TRP A 69 -11.30 -11.05 5.52
N GLU A 70 -11.09 -10.56 4.31
CA GLU A 70 -12.03 -10.74 3.21
C GLU A 70 -12.33 -12.23 2.97
N ASN A 71 -11.29 -13.05 2.82
CA ASN A 71 -11.44 -14.48 2.57
C ASN A 71 -12.14 -15.22 3.72
N ILE A 72 -11.87 -14.84 4.98
CA ILE A 72 -12.58 -15.38 6.15
C ILE A 72 -14.07 -15.07 6.08
N LEU A 73 -14.44 -13.84 5.71
CA LEU A 73 -15.85 -13.45 5.60
C LEU A 73 -16.54 -14.11 4.40
N ARG A 74 -15.82 -14.26 3.27
CA ARG A 74 -16.32 -15.00 2.11
C ARG A 74 -16.56 -16.47 2.44
N ALA A 75 -15.62 -17.12 3.13
CA ALA A 75 -15.77 -18.51 3.57
C ALA A 75 -17.01 -18.74 4.44
N ARG A 76 -17.38 -17.75 5.27
CA ARG A 76 -18.58 -17.82 6.11
C ARG A 76 -19.88 -17.57 5.34
N TYR A 77 -19.82 -16.92 4.22
CA TYR A 77 -20.98 -16.65 3.36
C TYR A 77 -21.15 -17.74 2.30
N ASP A 78 -20.11 -18.03 1.55
CA ASP A 78 -20.05 -19.05 0.50
C ASP A 78 -18.57 -19.45 0.28
N PRO A 79 -18.19 -20.68 0.66
CA PRO A 79 -16.83 -21.17 0.50
C PRO A 79 -16.31 -21.18 -0.94
N SER A 80 -17.20 -21.23 -1.95
CA SER A 80 -16.81 -21.18 -3.36
C SER A 80 -16.25 -19.82 -3.81
N LEU A 81 -16.48 -18.77 -3.03
CA LEU A 81 -16.00 -17.41 -3.30
C LEU A 81 -14.62 -17.13 -2.71
N VAL A 82 -14.04 -18.09 -2.01
CA VAL A 82 -12.68 -17.98 -1.48
C VAL A 82 -11.68 -18.17 -2.61
N TYR A 83 -10.68 -17.31 -2.65
CA TYR A 83 -9.61 -17.40 -3.64
C TYR A 83 -8.24 -17.53 -2.97
N ALA A 84 -7.33 -18.22 -3.67
CA ALA A 84 -5.94 -18.33 -3.25
C ALA A 84 -5.14 -17.16 -3.82
N GLY A 85 -4.27 -16.57 -3.01
CA GLY A 85 -3.37 -15.51 -3.45
C GLY A 85 -3.70 -14.11 -2.95
N SER A 86 -3.10 -13.12 -3.60
CA SER A 86 -3.31 -11.70 -3.28
C SER A 86 -4.62 -11.20 -3.89
N CYS A 87 -5.33 -10.35 -3.16
CA CYS A 87 -6.51 -9.63 -3.64
C CYS A 87 -6.24 -8.92 -4.97
N ILE A 88 -5.11 -8.24 -5.10
CA ILE A 88 -4.74 -7.52 -6.34
C ILE A 88 -4.62 -8.52 -7.50
N ILE A 89 -3.93 -9.63 -7.32
CA ILE A 89 -3.77 -10.66 -8.36
C ILE A 89 -5.12 -11.20 -8.77
N HIS A 90 -5.98 -11.56 -7.81
CA HIS A 90 -7.30 -12.11 -8.08
C HIS A 90 -8.16 -11.17 -8.94
N TYR A 91 -8.24 -9.89 -8.56
CA TYR A 91 -9.08 -8.92 -9.29
C TYR A 91 -8.46 -8.46 -10.60
N VAL A 92 -7.13 -8.36 -10.70
CA VAL A 92 -6.44 -8.03 -11.95
C VAL A 92 -6.61 -9.16 -12.97
N HIS A 93 -6.45 -10.42 -12.56
CA HIS A 93 -6.75 -11.57 -13.44
C HIS A 93 -8.20 -11.58 -13.90
N LYS A 94 -9.13 -11.29 -13.01
CA LYS A 94 -10.56 -11.27 -13.33
C LYS A 94 -10.94 -10.14 -14.31
N LEU A 95 -10.23 -8.99 -14.24
CA LEU A 95 -10.56 -7.79 -15.01
C LEU A 95 -9.81 -7.70 -16.35
N LEU A 96 -8.54 -8.10 -16.38
CA LEU A 96 -7.61 -7.80 -17.48
C LEU A 96 -7.05 -9.03 -18.19
N TYR A 97 -7.32 -10.24 -17.70
CA TYR A 97 -6.75 -11.51 -18.21
C TYR A 97 -5.21 -11.59 -18.35
N PRO A 98 -4.38 -10.78 -17.66
CA PRO A 98 -2.94 -10.96 -17.79
C PRO A 98 -2.46 -12.07 -16.87
N ASP A 99 -1.62 -12.95 -17.38
CA ASP A 99 -0.79 -13.87 -16.60
C ASP A 99 0.33 -13.10 -15.90
N ILE A 100 -0.04 -12.21 -14.96
CA ILE A 100 0.95 -11.45 -14.19
C ILE A 100 1.50 -12.34 -13.09
N SER A 101 2.79 -12.66 -13.20
CA SER A 101 3.50 -13.42 -12.18
C SER A 101 3.46 -12.67 -10.83
N PRO A 102 3.22 -13.37 -9.71
CA PRO A 102 3.33 -12.80 -8.36
C PRO A 102 4.70 -12.15 -8.10
N LEU A 103 5.74 -12.63 -8.77
CA LEU A 103 7.09 -12.08 -8.69
C LEU A 103 7.18 -10.64 -9.22
N ILE A 104 6.47 -10.34 -10.30
CA ILE A 104 6.42 -8.99 -10.89
C ILE A 104 5.77 -8.03 -9.90
N ILE A 105 4.65 -8.41 -9.30
CA ILE A 105 3.95 -7.56 -8.30
C ILE A 105 4.84 -7.31 -7.09
N ARG A 106 5.53 -8.34 -6.58
CA ARG A 106 6.50 -8.18 -5.48
C ARG A 106 7.65 -7.25 -5.88
N GLY A 107 8.21 -7.43 -7.07
CA GLY A 107 9.30 -6.60 -7.58
C GLY A 107 8.90 -5.12 -7.70
N VAL A 108 7.74 -4.84 -8.30
CA VAL A 108 7.20 -3.47 -8.44
C VAL A 108 6.93 -2.85 -7.07
N THR A 109 6.29 -3.59 -6.16
CA THR A 109 6.00 -3.10 -4.80
C THR A 109 7.29 -2.77 -4.05
N THR A 110 8.29 -3.65 -4.10
CA THR A 110 9.59 -3.44 -3.48
C THR A 110 10.31 -2.23 -4.07
N PHE A 111 10.28 -2.06 -5.38
CA PHE A 111 10.88 -0.91 -6.07
C PHE A 111 10.22 0.41 -5.66
N ILE A 112 8.88 0.47 -5.65
CA ILE A 112 8.12 1.64 -5.20
C ILE A 112 8.48 1.99 -3.76
N SER A 113 8.61 0.99 -2.90
CA SER A 113 8.96 1.15 -1.50
C SER A 113 10.34 1.71 -1.30
N LEU A 114 11.35 1.09 -1.89
CA LEU A 114 12.73 1.57 -1.80
C LEU A 114 12.84 3.00 -2.30
N SER A 115 12.23 3.31 -3.44
CA SER A 115 12.21 4.66 -3.99
C SER A 115 11.58 5.68 -3.03
N THR A 116 10.43 5.32 -2.42
CA THR A 116 9.75 6.20 -1.46
C THR A 116 10.58 6.44 -0.20
N ILE A 117 11.20 5.38 0.33
CA ILE A 117 12.05 5.46 1.53
C ILE A 117 13.28 6.33 1.24
N VAL A 118 13.95 6.11 0.11
CA VAL A 118 15.11 6.91 -0.31
C VAL A 118 14.74 8.39 -0.43
N ILE A 119 13.62 8.71 -1.11
CA ILE A 119 13.15 10.10 -1.23
C ILE A 119 12.82 10.70 0.14
N TYR A 120 12.23 9.91 1.04
CA TYR A 120 11.90 10.37 2.39
C TYR A 120 13.15 10.69 3.22
N ILE A 121 14.22 9.89 3.08
CA ILE A 121 15.50 10.10 3.78
C ILE A 121 16.24 11.31 3.19
N ILE A 122 16.31 11.44 1.86
CA ILE A 122 17.03 12.54 1.20
C ILE A 122 16.34 13.88 1.44
N LYS A 123 15.01 13.89 1.43
CA LYS A 123 14.20 15.10 1.63
C LYS A 123 13.15 14.88 2.72
N PRO A 124 13.53 14.84 4.01
CA PRO A 124 12.58 14.68 5.09
C PRO A 124 11.62 15.88 5.17
N PRO A 125 10.38 15.68 5.65
CA PRO A 125 9.42 16.77 5.85
C PRO A 125 9.98 17.87 6.77
N ALA A 126 9.64 19.13 6.50
CA ALA A 126 10.19 20.30 7.21
C ALA A 126 10.00 20.19 8.74
N LYS A 127 8.86 19.73 9.24
CA LYS A 127 8.61 19.53 10.67
C LYS A 127 9.50 18.47 11.32
N ILE A 128 9.84 17.42 10.62
CA ILE A 128 10.74 16.37 11.14
C ILE A 128 12.17 16.92 11.22
N LYS A 129 12.57 17.74 10.24
CA LYS A 129 13.88 18.42 10.25
C LYS A 129 14.06 19.32 11.48
N THR A 130 13.00 20.03 11.90
CA THR A 130 13.04 20.89 13.10
C THR A 130 13.12 20.10 14.40
N ILE A 131 12.46 18.93 14.48
CA ILE A 131 12.52 18.05 15.65
C ILE A 131 13.92 17.46 15.83
N PHE A 132 14.58 17.05 14.76
CA PHE A 132 15.95 16.53 14.81
C PHE A 132 16.98 17.63 15.11
N LYS A 133 16.80 18.84 14.55
CA LYS A 133 17.68 19.99 14.79
C LYS A 133 17.53 20.60 16.20
N GLY A 134 16.34 20.49 16.83
CA GLY A 134 16.11 20.94 18.21
C GLY A 134 16.63 19.98 19.29
N ARG A 135 17.21 18.85 18.93
CA ARG A 135 17.80 17.87 19.85
C ARG A 135 19.32 17.98 19.98
N GLU A 136 19.93 18.87 19.20
CA GLU A 136 21.39 19.15 19.22
C GLU A 136 21.76 20.41 20.02
N ILE A 137 20.86 20.90 20.93
CA ILE A 137 21.16 22.00 21.88
C ILE A 137 21.10 21.46 23.30
#